data_bc5d2ab204e4f222d294dc6508b8bb92
#
_entry.id   bc5d2ab204e4f222d294dc6508b8bb92
#
_cell.length_a   1.000
_cell.length_b   1.000
_cell.length_c   1.000
_cell.angle_alpha   90.00
_cell.angle_beta   90.00
_cell.angle_gamma   90.00
#
_symmetry.space_group_name_H-M   'P 1'
#
loop_
_entity.id
_entity.type
_entity.pdbx_description
1 polymer ?
#
loop_
_entity_poly.entity_id
_entity_poly.type
_entity_poly.pdbx_seq_one_letter_code
_entity_poly.pdbx_strand_id
1 'polypeptide(L)'
;MASRTMIDTDIAGNTVIVGLGKTGLSCARFLAQRGESFVVVDTRQSPPALAELLTIAPDVDCYLGGLEPFVFEQADRIIVSPGISVKESVIAKARFNGAEVIGDIMLFAHYADAPIVAITGSNGKSTVTTMLAEMARQAGLYIEAGGNLGTPVLDLLSLPQVTKPDMAVDGNKPEKPAYYIVELSSFQLETTARLNAFAAVVLNISADHMDRYNDLQEYRAAKRNIYNGCEVLVVNRDDPDVMEMLQECLATDFDVNGSIKNGSVISFGLSQPEDDAFGLRNSNGRQYLAKGEQCLMPADEMRLPGRHNLANALAALALGDAMQLPLDAMLSALRTYPGLPHRTQWVATINGVNWYNDSKGTNVGATVSAIIGMPGPKVLIAGGDGKGADFAPLREAIIANNVHLVILIGKDAPVIKETLFGVVQVELTRSLEAAVTLAYSLSSDGDSVILSPACASFDMFNDYEHRGDVFVNAVMSLQP
;
A
#
# COMPACT_ATOMS: atom_id res chain seq x y z
N MET A 1 -32.22 -6.62 12.61
CA MET A 1 -32.58 -5.43 11.82
C MET A 1 -32.47 -4.24 12.76
N ALA A 2 -31.29 -3.67 12.88
CA ALA A 2 -31.05 -2.45 13.66
C ALA A 2 -31.11 -1.28 12.67
N SER A 3 -32.05 -0.39 12.92
CA SER A 3 -32.29 0.85 12.19
C SER A 3 -31.03 1.71 12.18
N ARG A 4 -30.39 1.83 11.03
CA ARG A 4 -29.33 2.83 10.77
C ARG A 4 -30.02 4.20 10.82
N THR A 5 -29.81 4.94 11.90
CA THR A 5 -30.17 6.36 11.97
C THR A 5 -29.29 7.07 10.94
N MET A 6 -29.86 7.43 9.80
CA MET A 6 -29.25 8.40 8.89
C MET A 6 -29.07 9.71 9.67
N ILE A 7 -27.84 10.09 9.87
CA ILE A 7 -27.50 11.47 10.24
C ILE A 7 -27.50 12.22 8.90
N ASP A 8 -28.66 12.78 8.57
CA ASP A 8 -28.84 13.76 7.51
C ASP A 8 -28.20 15.06 8.01
N THR A 9 -26.91 15.23 7.74
CA THR A 9 -26.26 16.53 7.86
C THR A 9 -26.05 17.07 6.45
N ASP A 10 -26.99 17.89 6.00
CA ASP A 10 -26.74 18.89 4.96
C ASP A 10 -25.52 19.71 5.40
N ILE A 11 -24.33 19.34 4.91
CA ILE A 11 -23.09 20.07 5.18
C ILE A 11 -23.03 21.25 4.18
N ALA A 12 -23.88 22.24 4.41
CA ALA A 12 -23.82 23.54 3.76
C ALA A 12 -22.80 24.41 4.52
N GLY A 13 -21.50 24.23 4.21
CA GLY A 13 -20.43 25.03 4.83
C GLY A 13 -19.32 25.31 3.82
N ASN A 14 -18.43 26.29 4.14
CA ASN A 14 -17.25 26.58 3.33
C ASN A 14 -16.26 25.41 3.36
N THR A 15 -16.24 24.62 2.28
CA THR A 15 -15.32 23.48 2.16
C THR A 15 -14.03 23.92 1.46
N VAL A 16 -12.88 23.61 2.08
CA VAL A 16 -11.54 23.87 1.54
C VAL A 16 -10.86 22.55 1.19
N ILE A 17 -10.49 22.36 -0.08
CA ILE A 17 -9.64 21.24 -0.52
C ILE A 17 -8.19 21.71 -0.47
N VAL A 18 -7.34 21.03 0.28
CA VAL A 18 -5.91 21.36 0.43
C VAL A 18 -5.05 20.36 -0.31
N GLY A 19 -4.37 20.83 -1.34
CA GLY A 19 -3.53 20.04 -2.24
C GLY A 19 -4.29 19.54 -3.49
N LEU A 20 -3.82 19.95 -4.67
CA LEU A 20 -4.41 19.63 -5.97
C LEU A 20 -3.52 18.65 -6.75
N GLY A 21 -3.36 17.46 -6.19
CA GLY A 21 -2.85 16.25 -6.85
C GLY A 21 -4.00 15.35 -7.28
N LYS A 22 -3.71 14.06 -7.54
CA LYS A 22 -4.74 13.06 -7.92
C LYS A 22 -5.87 12.98 -6.89
N THR A 23 -5.55 12.95 -5.61
CA THR A 23 -6.53 12.87 -4.51
C THR A 23 -7.38 14.12 -4.42
N GLY A 24 -6.77 15.31 -4.41
CA GLY A 24 -7.52 16.57 -4.33
C GLY A 24 -8.44 16.79 -5.54
N LEU A 25 -8.00 16.39 -6.74
CA LEU A 25 -8.83 16.42 -7.94
C LEU A 25 -10.02 15.45 -7.84
N SER A 26 -9.81 14.25 -7.30
CA SER A 26 -10.90 13.30 -7.05
C SER A 26 -11.92 13.85 -6.07
N CYS A 27 -11.47 14.51 -4.98
CA CYS A 27 -12.34 15.21 -4.03
C CYS A 27 -13.14 16.32 -4.73
N ALA A 28 -12.47 17.16 -5.53
CA ALA A 28 -13.10 18.25 -6.26
C ALA A 28 -14.16 17.76 -7.25
N ARG A 29 -13.83 16.70 -8.00
CA ARG A 29 -14.79 16.04 -8.92
C ARG A 29 -16.00 15.52 -8.20
N PHE A 30 -15.78 14.83 -7.07
CA PHE A 30 -16.85 14.28 -6.25
C PHE A 30 -17.80 15.36 -5.72
N LEU A 31 -17.27 16.46 -5.15
CA LEU A 31 -18.07 17.57 -4.63
C LEU A 31 -18.80 18.32 -5.75
N ALA A 32 -18.14 18.60 -6.87
CA ALA A 32 -18.75 19.25 -8.02
C ALA A 32 -19.94 18.46 -8.59
N GLN A 33 -19.83 17.13 -8.69
CA GLN A 33 -20.90 16.27 -9.14
C GLN A 33 -22.12 16.26 -8.20
N ARG A 34 -21.90 16.58 -6.92
CA ARG A 34 -22.96 16.73 -5.91
C ARG A 34 -23.53 18.13 -5.81
N GLY A 35 -22.96 19.09 -6.55
CA GLY A 35 -23.34 20.50 -6.45
C GLY A 35 -22.89 21.18 -5.16
N GLU A 36 -21.93 20.59 -4.44
CA GLU A 36 -21.36 21.16 -3.23
C GLU A 36 -20.31 22.22 -3.57
N SER A 37 -20.40 23.41 -2.93
CA SER A 37 -19.43 24.49 -3.11
C SER A 37 -18.12 24.17 -2.38
N PHE A 38 -17.00 24.50 -3.00
CA PHE A 38 -15.66 24.37 -2.40
C PHE A 38 -14.67 25.38 -2.98
N VAL A 39 -13.58 25.60 -2.30
CA VAL A 39 -12.39 26.31 -2.79
C VAL A 39 -11.19 25.37 -2.76
N VAL A 40 -10.16 25.67 -3.56
CA VAL A 40 -8.94 24.85 -3.63
C VAL A 40 -7.74 25.68 -3.21
N VAL A 41 -6.88 25.10 -2.35
CA VAL A 41 -5.61 25.68 -1.91
C VAL A 41 -4.48 24.73 -2.25
N ASP A 42 -3.38 25.23 -2.87
CA ASP A 42 -2.17 24.44 -3.12
C ASP A 42 -0.92 25.27 -2.88
N THR A 43 0.09 24.67 -2.25
CA THR A 43 1.38 25.35 -2.01
C THR A 43 2.17 25.63 -3.28
N ARG A 44 1.86 24.95 -4.37
CA ARG A 44 2.48 25.16 -5.70
C ARG A 44 1.73 26.22 -6.49
N GLN A 45 2.46 27.03 -7.24
CA GLN A 45 1.87 28.01 -8.18
C GLN A 45 1.16 27.34 -9.38
N SER A 46 1.62 26.16 -9.79
CA SER A 46 1.06 25.41 -10.91
C SER A 46 0.92 23.93 -10.53
N PRO A 47 -0.12 23.58 -9.75
CA PRO A 47 -0.36 22.18 -9.39
C PRO A 47 -0.74 21.36 -10.64
N PRO A 48 -0.36 20.08 -10.70
CA PRO A 48 -0.48 19.26 -11.91
C PRO A 48 -1.91 19.06 -12.41
N ALA A 49 -2.90 19.09 -11.51
CA ALA A 49 -4.30 18.85 -11.85
C ALA A 49 -5.13 20.15 -12.07
N LEU A 50 -4.49 21.34 -12.12
CA LEU A 50 -5.21 22.62 -12.23
C LEU A 50 -6.04 22.72 -13.52
N ALA A 51 -5.49 22.32 -14.66
CA ALA A 51 -6.20 22.40 -15.94
C ALA A 51 -7.45 21.49 -15.95
N GLU A 52 -7.36 20.30 -15.35
CA GLU A 52 -8.49 19.38 -15.25
C GLU A 52 -9.53 19.90 -14.25
N LEU A 53 -9.12 20.46 -13.12
CA LEU A 53 -10.01 21.11 -12.15
C LEU A 53 -10.87 22.20 -12.81
N LEU A 54 -10.26 23.11 -13.58
CA LEU A 54 -10.96 24.20 -14.26
C LEU A 54 -11.91 23.70 -15.36
N THR A 55 -11.74 22.50 -15.87
CA THR A 55 -12.69 21.84 -16.76
C THR A 55 -13.91 21.31 -16.01
N ILE A 56 -13.71 20.80 -14.78
CA ILE A 56 -14.75 20.21 -13.92
C ILE A 56 -15.55 21.30 -13.21
N ALA A 57 -14.87 22.33 -12.71
CA ALA A 57 -15.43 23.43 -11.93
C ALA A 57 -14.82 24.77 -12.41
N PRO A 58 -15.32 25.35 -13.52
CA PRO A 58 -14.73 26.54 -14.14
C PRO A 58 -14.70 27.79 -13.24
N ASP A 59 -15.67 27.90 -12.33
CA ASP A 59 -15.86 29.05 -11.45
C ASP A 59 -15.28 28.86 -10.05
N VAL A 60 -14.48 27.78 -9.83
CA VAL A 60 -13.90 27.48 -8.52
C VAL A 60 -12.79 28.46 -8.16
N ASP A 61 -12.82 29.00 -6.94
CA ASP A 61 -11.75 29.83 -6.42
C ASP A 61 -10.52 28.96 -6.07
N CYS A 62 -9.36 29.34 -6.61
CA CYS A 62 -8.09 28.67 -6.40
C CYS A 62 -7.06 29.62 -5.79
N TYR A 63 -6.55 29.27 -4.61
CA TYR A 63 -5.49 29.98 -3.91
C TYR A 63 -4.19 29.18 -4.05
N LEU A 64 -3.29 29.64 -4.92
CA LEU A 64 -2.09 28.91 -5.34
C LEU A 64 -0.81 29.59 -4.87
N GLY A 65 0.21 28.81 -4.53
CA GLY A 65 1.54 29.27 -4.11
C GLY A 65 1.71 29.47 -2.62
N GLY A 66 0.72 29.06 -1.81
CA GLY A 66 0.78 29.13 -0.35
C GLY A 66 -0.49 28.65 0.33
N LEU A 67 -0.44 28.58 1.66
CA LEU A 67 -1.60 28.28 2.50
C LEU A 67 -2.09 29.60 3.13
N GLU A 68 -2.97 30.31 2.41
CA GLU A 68 -3.44 31.65 2.82
C GLU A 68 -4.34 31.56 4.06
N PRO A 69 -3.95 32.15 5.23
CA PRO A 69 -4.66 31.96 6.50
C PRO A 69 -6.14 32.34 6.46
N PHE A 70 -6.51 33.39 5.72
CA PHE A 70 -7.89 33.87 5.68
C PHE A 70 -8.88 32.86 5.08
N VAL A 71 -8.41 31.97 4.16
CA VAL A 71 -9.23 30.89 3.58
C VAL A 71 -9.59 29.87 4.66
N PHE A 72 -8.64 29.55 5.55
CA PHE A 72 -8.83 28.57 6.61
C PHE A 72 -9.65 29.14 7.79
N GLU A 73 -9.64 30.44 8.00
CA GLU A 73 -10.43 31.08 9.08
C GLU A 73 -11.94 31.03 8.83
N GLN A 74 -12.35 30.84 7.59
CA GLN A 74 -13.76 30.77 7.18
C GLN A 74 -14.20 29.33 6.86
N ALA A 75 -13.30 28.35 6.97
CA ALA A 75 -13.59 26.97 6.64
C ALA A 75 -14.40 26.27 7.74
N ASP A 76 -15.50 25.65 7.34
CA ASP A 76 -16.24 24.72 8.20
C ASP A 76 -15.68 23.29 8.06
N ARG A 77 -15.22 22.93 6.83
CA ARG A 77 -14.64 21.64 6.51
C ARG A 77 -13.37 21.81 5.68
N ILE A 78 -12.31 21.09 6.06
CA ILE A 78 -11.04 21.08 5.36
C ILE A 78 -10.73 19.64 4.93
N ILE A 79 -10.63 19.39 3.62
CA ILE A 79 -10.26 18.10 3.04
C ILE A 79 -8.79 18.16 2.68
N VAL A 80 -7.95 17.44 3.45
CA VAL A 80 -6.49 17.50 3.31
C VAL A 80 -6.00 16.33 2.47
N SER A 81 -5.31 16.64 1.35
CA SER A 81 -4.62 15.62 0.57
C SER A 81 -3.46 15.00 1.37
N PRO A 82 -3.16 13.68 1.21
CA PRO A 82 -2.15 12.96 2.00
C PRO A 82 -0.75 13.57 1.96
N GLY A 83 -0.41 14.31 0.87
CA GLY A 83 0.88 14.99 0.72
C GLY A 83 1.07 16.23 1.60
N ILE A 84 -0.01 16.74 2.20
CA ILE A 84 0.03 17.94 3.08
C ILE A 84 -0.03 17.48 4.54
N SER A 85 0.82 18.08 5.38
CA SER A 85 0.82 17.75 6.81
C SER A 85 -0.38 18.40 7.52
N VAL A 86 -1.11 17.63 8.31
CA VAL A 86 -2.16 18.17 9.19
C VAL A 86 -1.59 19.01 10.36
N LYS A 87 -0.25 18.97 10.53
CA LYS A 87 0.48 19.79 11.50
C LYS A 87 0.76 21.21 11.01
N GLU A 88 0.44 21.53 9.74
CA GLU A 88 0.53 22.89 9.23
C GLU A 88 -0.23 23.85 10.12
N SER A 89 0.41 24.97 10.49
CA SER A 89 -0.11 25.88 11.52
C SER A 89 -1.50 26.42 11.19
N VAL A 90 -1.80 26.69 9.94
CA VAL A 90 -3.11 27.17 9.49
C VAL A 90 -4.20 26.12 9.61
N ILE A 91 -3.89 24.84 9.31
CA ILE A 91 -4.82 23.70 9.44
C ILE A 91 -5.06 23.40 10.92
N ALA A 92 -3.99 23.38 11.73
CA ALA A 92 -4.09 23.15 13.16
C ALA A 92 -4.91 24.24 13.86
N LYS A 93 -4.73 25.53 13.46
CA LYS A 93 -5.53 26.67 13.97
C LYS A 93 -6.99 26.54 13.58
N ALA A 94 -7.29 26.21 12.31
CA ALA A 94 -8.67 26.04 11.85
C ALA A 94 -9.38 24.90 12.61
N ARG A 95 -8.70 23.74 12.80
CA ARG A 95 -9.20 22.63 13.62
C ARG A 95 -9.49 23.06 15.07
N PHE A 96 -8.57 23.82 15.68
CA PHE A 96 -8.78 24.35 17.04
C PHE A 96 -9.98 25.30 17.12
N ASN A 97 -10.28 26.04 16.06
CA ASN A 97 -11.44 26.92 15.93
C ASN A 97 -12.74 26.19 15.58
N GLY A 98 -12.72 24.87 15.39
CA GLY A 98 -13.91 24.05 15.19
C GLY A 98 -14.11 23.55 13.75
N ALA A 99 -13.21 23.87 12.81
CA ALA A 99 -13.29 23.29 11.45
C ALA A 99 -13.09 21.78 11.49
N GLU A 100 -13.94 21.04 10.74
CA GLU A 100 -13.77 19.62 10.54
C GLU A 100 -12.57 19.38 9.58
N VAL A 101 -11.55 18.66 10.03
CA VAL A 101 -10.36 18.33 9.22
C VAL A 101 -10.35 16.83 8.92
N ILE A 102 -10.60 16.49 7.67
CA ILE A 102 -10.71 15.10 7.18
C ILE A 102 -9.83 14.88 5.95
N GLY A 103 -9.66 13.62 5.54
CA GLY A 103 -9.08 13.24 4.25
C GLY A 103 -10.13 12.65 3.30
N ASP A 104 -9.66 12.26 2.12
CA ASP A 104 -10.45 11.57 1.10
C ASP A 104 -11.11 10.29 1.62
N ILE A 105 -10.41 9.57 2.52
CA ILE A 105 -10.89 8.30 3.09
C ILE A 105 -12.12 8.50 3.98
N MET A 106 -12.14 9.54 4.80
CA MET A 106 -13.31 9.84 5.64
C MET A 106 -14.50 10.28 4.79
N LEU A 107 -14.25 11.11 3.77
CA LEU A 107 -15.28 11.51 2.80
C LEU A 107 -15.83 10.28 2.07
N PHE A 108 -14.96 9.40 1.58
CA PHE A 108 -15.35 8.13 0.96
C PHE A 108 -16.18 7.25 1.90
N ALA A 109 -15.72 7.03 3.13
CA ALA A 109 -16.41 6.18 4.11
C ALA A 109 -17.83 6.66 4.42
N HIS A 110 -18.06 7.97 4.35
CA HIS A 110 -19.39 8.55 4.55
C HIS A 110 -20.37 8.17 3.44
N TYR A 111 -19.89 8.06 2.19
CA TYR A 111 -20.71 7.79 1.02
C TYR A 111 -20.61 6.34 0.49
N ALA A 112 -19.76 5.52 1.06
CA ALA A 112 -19.64 4.11 0.66
C ALA A 112 -20.95 3.36 0.92
N ASP A 113 -21.51 2.76 -0.14
CA ASP A 113 -22.79 2.04 -0.11
C ASP A 113 -22.62 0.51 -0.03
N ALA A 114 -21.38 0.05 0.15
CA ALA A 114 -21.01 -1.34 0.39
C ALA A 114 -19.94 -1.45 1.49
N PRO A 115 -19.77 -2.64 2.10
CA PRO A 115 -18.75 -2.87 3.11
C PRO A 115 -17.33 -2.57 2.61
N ILE A 116 -16.49 -1.98 3.49
CA ILE A 116 -15.10 -1.61 3.20
C ILE A 116 -14.16 -2.67 3.79
N VAL A 117 -13.26 -3.22 2.98
CA VAL A 117 -12.13 -4.03 3.42
C VAL A 117 -10.86 -3.20 3.27
N ALA A 118 -10.21 -2.88 4.39
CA ALA A 118 -9.12 -1.92 4.46
C ALA A 118 -7.76 -2.59 4.69
N ILE A 119 -6.75 -2.17 3.92
CA ILE A 119 -5.41 -2.79 3.93
C ILE A 119 -4.35 -1.71 4.11
N THR A 120 -3.54 -1.82 5.17
CA THR A 120 -2.34 -1.00 5.37
C THR A 120 -1.14 -1.84 5.81
N GLY A 121 0.01 -1.22 5.95
CA GLY A 121 1.29 -1.80 6.38
C GLY A 121 2.43 -0.98 5.80
N SER A 122 3.65 -1.24 6.23
CA SER A 122 4.82 -0.66 5.56
C SER A 122 5.00 -1.29 4.18
N ASN A 123 4.97 -2.61 4.08
CA ASN A 123 5.17 -3.39 2.86
C ASN A 123 3.99 -4.35 2.57
N GLY A 124 3.86 -4.80 1.32
CA GLY A 124 2.87 -5.82 0.92
C GLY A 124 1.47 -5.31 0.56
N LYS A 125 1.12 -4.09 0.93
CA LYS A 125 -0.23 -3.50 0.74
C LYS A 125 -0.85 -3.80 -0.63
N SER A 126 -0.23 -3.33 -1.70
CA SER A 126 -0.77 -3.45 -3.06
C SER A 126 -0.87 -4.91 -3.51
N THR A 127 0.08 -5.76 -3.10
CA THR A 127 0.05 -7.19 -3.39
C THR A 127 -1.16 -7.85 -2.73
N VAL A 128 -1.41 -7.57 -1.45
CA VAL A 128 -2.56 -8.12 -0.72
C VAL A 128 -3.87 -7.58 -1.28
N THR A 129 -3.94 -6.26 -1.56
CA THR A 129 -5.14 -5.63 -2.13
C THR A 129 -5.53 -6.26 -3.46
N THR A 130 -4.57 -6.43 -4.38
CA THR A 130 -4.86 -6.99 -5.71
C THR A 130 -5.05 -8.50 -5.67
N MET A 131 -4.37 -9.21 -4.78
CA MET A 131 -4.54 -10.64 -4.56
C MET A 131 -5.95 -10.94 -4.01
N LEU A 132 -6.40 -10.17 -3.00
CA LEU A 132 -7.76 -10.28 -2.45
C LEU A 132 -8.83 -9.91 -3.49
N ALA A 133 -8.58 -8.86 -4.27
CA ALA A 133 -9.47 -8.48 -5.37
C ALA A 133 -9.61 -9.60 -6.40
N GLU A 134 -8.53 -10.31 -6.72
CA GLU A 134 -8.57 -11.46 -7.63
C GLU A 134 -9.32 -12.65 -7.01
N MET A 135 -9.11 -12.93 -5.72
CA MET A 135 -9.88 -13.95 -4.99
C MET A 135 -11.39 -13.68 -5.04
N ALA A 136 -11.79 -12.43 -4.80
CA ALA A 136 -13.19 -12.02 -4.84
C ALA A 136 -13.80 -12.14 -6.25
N ARG A 137 -13.04 -11.76 -7.30
CA ARG A 137 -13.48 -11.91 -8.71
C ARG A 137 -13.63 -13.38 -9.10
N GLN A 138 -12.69 -14.25 -8.70
CA GLN A 138 -12.80 -15.70 -8.94
C GLN A 138 -13.95 -16.34 -8.15
N ALA A 139 -14.35 -15.73 -7.03
CA ALA A 139 -15.58 -16.08 -6.32
C ALA A 139 -16.86 -15.56 -7.00
N GLY A 140 -16.75 -14.88 -8.13
CA GLY A 140 -17.89 -14.32 -8.88
C GLY A 140 -18.46 -13.02 -8.31
N LEU A 141 -17.73 -12.34 -7.40
CA LEU A 141 -18.19 -11.08 -6.82
C LEU A 141 -17.79 -9.88 -7.68
N TYR A 142 -18.71 -8.94 -7.84
CA TYR A 142 -18.38 -7.61 -8.30
C TYR A 142 -17.80 -6.81 -7.13
N ILE A 143 -16.56 -6.32 -7.27
CA ILE A 143 -15.87 -5.49 -6.28
C ILE A 143 -15.23 -4.29 -6.96
N GLU A 144 -15.05 -3.22 -6.19
CA GLU A 144 -14.20 -2.10 -6.58
C GLU A 144 -12.94 -2.08 -5.67
N ALA A 145 -11.77 -1.84 -6.30
CA ALA A 145 -10.50 -1.83 -5.57
C ALA A 145 -9.67 -0.61 -5.96
N GLY A 146 -9.06 0.06 -4.97
CA GLY A 146 -8.26 1.26 -5.19
C GLY A 146 -7.73 1.89 -3.90
N GLY A 147 -7.59 3.22 -3.90
CA GLY A 147 -7.11 4.00 -2.77
C GLY A 147 -5.72 4.55 -3.01
N ASN A 148 -4.76 4.23 -2.14
CA ASN A 148 -3.36 4.60 -2.33
C ASN A 148 -2.73 3.93 -3.57
N LEU A 149 -3.33 2.87 -4.08
CA LEU A 149 -2.99 2.18 -5.32
C LEU A 149 -4.05 2.48 -6.39
N GLY A 150 -3.60 2.91 -7.56
CA GLY A 150 -4.45 3.01 -8.76
C GLY A 150 -5.49 4.12 -8.68
N THR A 151 -6.78 3.75 -8.66
CA THR A 151 -7.92 4.66 -8.65
C THR A 151 -8.12 5.28 -7.26
N PRO A 152 -8.21 6.62 -7.11
CA PRO A 152 -8.59 7.27 -5.87
C PRO A 152 -9.94 6.76 -5.33
N VAL A 153 -10.09 6.71 -4.01
CA VAL A 153 -11.25 6.05 -3.38
C VAL A 153 -12.60 6.65 -3.78
N LEU A 154 -12.69 7.97 -3.93
CA LEU A 154 -13.95 8.63 -4.32
C LEU A 154 -14.34 8.31 -5.76
N ASP A 155 -13.36 8.02 -6.63
CA ASP A 155 -13.63 7.61 -8.02
C ASP A 155 -14.10 6.13 -8.10
N LEU A 156 -14.08 5.37 -7.00
CA LEU A 156 -14.66 4.03 -6.90
C LEU A 156 -16.17 4.07 -6.66
N LEU A 157 -16.68 5.19 -6.10
CA LEU A 157 -18.11 5.33 -5.83
C LEU A 157 -18.87 5.40 -7.16
N SER A 158 -19.92 4.57 -7.29
CA SER A 158 -20.82 4.60 -8.44
C SER A 158 -21.75 5.81 -8.32
N LEU A 159 -21.37 6.93 -8.97
CA LEU A 159 -22.26 8.08 -9.07
C LEU A 159 -23.25 7.89 -10.23
N PRO A 160 -24.54 8.29 -10.08
CA PRO A 160 -25.61 7.97 -11.02
C PRO A 160 -25.42 8.43 -12.48
N GLN A 161 -24.34 9.12 -12.83
CA GLN A 161 -24.16 9.73 -14.15
C GLN A 161 -22.81 9.43 -14.87
N VAL A 162 -21.97 8.54 -14.35
CA VAL A 162 -20.73 8.18 -15.06
C VAL A 162 -20.77 6.72 -15.47
N THR A 163 -21.43 6.45 -16.60
CA THR A 163 -21.19 5.20 -17.35
C THR A 163 -19.74 5.24 -17.86
N LYS A 164 -18.85 4.44 -17.29
CA LYS A 164 -17.52 4.21 -17.85
C LYS A 164 -17.70 3.53 -19.21
N PRO A 165 -17.27 4.12 -20.36
CA PRO A 165 -17.62 3.62 -21.70
C PRO A 165 -17.03 2.26 -22.06
N ASP A 166 -15.99 1.77 -21.35
CA ASP A 166 -15.17 0.64 -21.80
C ASP A 166 -15.42 -0.70 -21.08
N MET A 167 -16.48 -0.83 -20.29
CA MET A 167 -16.84 -2.11 -19.65
C MET A 167 -18.29 -2.54 -19.93
N ALA A 168 -18.73 -2.39 -21.17
CA ALA A 168 -19.97 -2.99 -21.66
C ALA A 168 -19.69 -4.46 -22.02
N VAL A 169 -19.63 -5.33 -21.01
CA VAL A 169 -19.77 -6.79 -21.21
C VAL A 169 -20.92 -7.24 -20.32
N ASP A 170 -21.99 -7.66 -20.95
CA ASP A 170 -23.23 -8.24 -20.43
C ASP A 170 -24.10 -7.39 -19.51
N GLY A 171 -25.35 -7.22 -19.91
CA GLY A 171 -26.44 -6.46 -19.27
C GLY A 171 -26.88 -6.93 -17.87
N ASN A 172 -25.97 -7.35 -17.01
CA ASN A 172 -26.27 -7.87 -15.67
C ASN A 172 -25.24 -7.48 -14.60
N LYS A 173 -24.52 -6.35 -14.76
CA LYS A 173 -23.62 -5.86 -13.70
C LYS A 173 -24.48 -5.36 -12.53
N PRO A 174 -24.22 -5.79 -11.27
CA PRO A 174 -24.91 -5.24 -10.10
C PRO A 174 -24.72 -3.71 -10.02
N GLU A 175 -25.75 -3.00 -9.55
CA GLU A 175 -25.71 -1.53 -9.42
C GLU A 175 -24.61 -1.04 -8.47
N LYS A 176 -24.24 -1.87 -7.48
CA LYS A 176 -23.19 -1.57 -6.49
C LYS A 176 -22.28 -2.76 -6.27
N PRO A 177 -21.02 -2.51 -5.84
CA PRO A 177 -20.09 -3.59 -5.52
C PRO A 177 -20.53 -4.36 -4.27
N ALA A 178 -20.11 -5.63 -4.16
CA ALA A 178 -20.27 -6.41 -2.94
C ALA A 178 -19.34 -5.87 -1.83
N TYR A 179 -18.14 -5.42 -2.19
CA TYR A 179 -17.13 -4.82 -1.29
C TYR A 179 -16.34 -3.75 -2.01
N TYR A 180 -15.88 -2.75 -1.24
CA TYR A 180 -14.76 -1.89 -1.57
C TYR A 180 -13.51 -2.44 -0.92
N ILE A 181 -12.46 -2.77 -1.70
CA ILE A 181 -11.16 -3.23 -1.20
C ILE A 181 -10.18 -2.08 -1.33
N VAL A 182 -9.78 -1.46 -0.22
CA VAL A 182 -9.02 -0.21 -0.25
C VAL A 182 -7.63 -0.32 0.38
N GLU A 183 -6.62 0.09 -0.39
CA GLU A 183 -5.27 0.27 0.12
C GLU A 183 -5.14 1.64 0.76
N LEU A 184 -4.61 1.71 1.99
CA LEU A 184 -4.46 2.94 2.75
C LEU A 184 -3.01 3.19 3.15
N SER A 185 -2.52 4.42 2.89
CA SER A 185 -1.25 4.91 3.41
C SER A 185 -1.38 5.38 4.86
N SER A 186 -0.24 5.52 5.56
CA SER A 186 -0.22 6.15 6.89
C SER A 186 -0.72 7.59 6.86
N PHE A 187 -0.40 8.34 5.79
CA PHE A 187 -0.84 9.73 5.62
C PHE A 187 -2.36 9.88 5.49
N GLN A 188 -3.01 8.96 4.77
CA GLN A 188 -4.46 8.91 4.69
C GLN A 188 -5.09 8.57 6.04
N LEU A 189 -4.46 7.68 6.79
CA LEU A 189 -4.94 7.26 8.10
C LEU A 189 -4.75 8.33 9.19
N GLU A 190 -3.84 9.32 9.02
CA GLU A 190 -3.73 10.49 9.92
C GLU A 190 -5.03 11.31 10.01
N THR A 191 -5.77 11.35 8.91
CA THR A 191 -7.03 12.10 8.79
C THR A 191 -8.27 11.19 8.87
N THR A 192 -8.07 9.91 9.23
CA THR A 192 -9.13 8.91 9.33
C THR A 192 -9.43 8.61 10.80
N ALA A 193 -10.38 9.32 11.38
CA ALA A 193 -10.71 9.15 12.79
C ALA A 193 -11.42 7.81 13.05
N ARG A 194 -12.33 7.39 12.17
CA ARG A 194 -13.10 6.15 12.32
C ARG A 194 -13.60 5.66 10.95
N LEU A 195 -12.94 4.62 10.42
CA LEU A 195 -13.27 4.08 9.10
C LEU A 195 -14.53 3.21 9.10
N ASN A 196 -14.84 2.56 10.23
CA ASN A 196 -15.89 1.55 10.35
C ASN A 196 -15.78 0.46 9.26
N ALA A 197 -14.57 -0.02 9.02
CA ALA A 197 -14.34 -1.07 8.05
C ALA A 197 -15.02 -2.37 8.47
N PHE A 198 -15.54 -3.15 7.50
CA PHE A 198 -16.00 -4.52 7.72
C PHE A 198 -14.83 -5.41 8.17
N ALA A 199 -13.69 -5.34 7.47
CA ALA A 199 -12.45 -6.01 7.86
C ALA A 199 -11.27 -5.09 7.60
N ALA A 200 -10.25 -5.14 8.47
CA ALA A 200 -9.04 -4.36 8.29
C ALA A 200 -7.79 -5.14 8.66
N VAL A 201 -6.67 -4.86 7.99
CA VAL A 201 -5.38 -5.45 8.27
C VAL A 201 -4.25 -4.43 8.34
N VAL A 202 -3.38 -4.56 9.34
CA VAL A 202 -2.02 -4.01 9.34
C VAL A 202 -1.07 -5.16 9.05
N LEU A 203 -0.42 -5.15 7.89
CA LEU A 203 0.41 -6.27 7.42
C LEU A 203 1.72 -6.38 8.19
N ASN A 204 2.36 -5.25 8.42
CA ASN A 204 3.65 -5.14 9.09
C ASN A 204 3.98 -3.68 9.38
N ILE A 205 4.92 -3.46 10.31
CA ILE A 205 5.49 -2.16 10.64
C ILE A 205 7.02 -2.23 10.46
N SER A 206 7.56 -1.33 9.69
CA SER A 206 8.99 -1.07 9.57
C SER A 206 9.20 0.43 9.29
N ALA A 207 10.33 0.97 9.69
CA ALA A 207 10.63 2.39 9.51
C ALA A 207 10.48 2.81 8.04
N ASP A 208 9.59 3.73 7.79
CA ASP A 208 9.36 4.37 6.48
C ASP A 208 8.78 5.77 6.74
N HIS A 209 9.05 6.73 5.83
CA HIS A 209 8.58 8.11 5.97
C HIS A 209 9.01 8.82 7.26
N MET A 210 10.24 8.55 7.74
CA MET A 210 10.80 9.22 8.93
C MET A 210 11.13 10.70 8.70
N ASP A 211 11.02 11.18 7.48
CA ASP A 211 10.99 12.59 7.11
C ASP A 211 9.69 13.30 7.54
N ARG A 212 8.60 12.56 7.74
CA ARG A 212 7.28 13.07 8.16
C ARG A 212 6.94 12.79 9.62
N TYR A 213 7.36 11.63 10.13
CA TYR A 213 7.08 11.19 11.50
C TYR A 213 8.28 11.44 12.40
N ASN A 214 8.03 11.87 13.64
CA ASN A 214 9.09 12.11 14.62
C ASN A 214 9.79 10.81 15.04
N ASP A 215 9.04 9.70 15.06
CA ASP A 215 9.51 8.37 15.44
C ASP A 215 8.59 7.27 14.89
N LEU A 216 9.00 6.02 15.10
CA LEU A 216 8.24 4.84 14.69
C LEU A 216 6.89 4.72 15.40
N GLN A 217 6.77 5.23 16.63
CA GLN A 217 5.54 5.16 17.41
C GLN A 217 4.45 6.05 16.81
N GLU A 218 4.80 7.25 16.33
CA GLU A 218 3.87 8.12 15.63
C GLU A 218 3.38 7.50 14.31
N TYR A 219 4.30 6.90 13.54
CA TYR A 219 3.95 6.17 12.32
C TYR A 219 3.03 4.97 12.60
N ARG A 220 3.32 4.19 13.65
CA ARG A 220 2.50 3.08 14.12
C ARG A 220 1.11 3.56 14.53
N ALA A 221 1.03 4.64 15.32
CA ALA A 221 -0.23 5.21 15.77
C ALA A 221 -1.12 5.66 14.60
N ALA A 222 -0.54 6.27 13.56
CA ALA A 222 -1.27 6.62 12.35
C ALA A 222 -1.89 5.38 11.67
N LYS A 223 -1.13 4.29 11.52
CA LYS A 223 -1.64 3.05 10.90
C LYS A 223 -2.69 2.34 11.74
N ARG A 224 -2.59 2.41 13.08
CA ARG A 224 -3.57 1.80 13.99
C ARG A 224 -4.98 2.33 13.76
N ASN A 225 -5.14 3.57 13.28
CA ASN A 225 -6.44 4.17 13.00
C ASN A 225 -7.31 3.34 12.04
N ILE A 226 -6.72 2.45 11.24
CA ILE A 226 -7.46 1.54 10.36
C ILE A 226 -8.41 0.61 11.12
N TYR A 227 -8.08 0.30 12.38
CA TYR A 227 -8.88 -0.58 13.23
C TYR A 227 -10.03 0.14 13.95
N ASN A 228 -10.09 1.48 13.90
CA ASN A 228 -11.13 2.24 14.59
C ASN A 228 -12.52 1.95 14.01
N GLY A 229 -13.36 1.27 14.81
CA GLY A 229 -14.70 0.84 14.42
C GLY A 229 -14.76 -0.36 13.49
N CYS A 230 -13.66 -1.10 13.35
CA CYS A 230 -13.58 -2.30 12.50
C CYS A 230 -14.36 -3.47 13.11
N GLU A 231 -15.04 -4.26 12.28
CA GLU A 231 -15.78 -5.45 12.72
C GLU A 231 -14.87 -6.69 12.80
N VAL A 232 -13.91 -6.86 11.86
CA VAL A 232 -12.96 -7.97 11.84
C VAL A 232 -11.54 -7.46 11.78
N LEU A 233 -10.77 -7.62 12.86
CA LEU A 233 -9.35 -7.25 12.91
C LEU A 233 -8.51 -8.42 12.39
N VAL A 234 -7.83 -8.22 11.26
CA VAL A 234 -6.85 -9.18 10.74
C VAL A 234 -5.46 -8.72 11.16
N VAL A 235 -4.71 -9.58 11.85
CA VAL A 235 -3.46 -9.22 12.50
C VAL A 235 -2.31 -10.17 12.16
N ASN A 236 -1.14 -9.61 11.92
CA ASN A 236 0.08 -10.37 11.73
C ASN A 236 0.71 -10.70 13.10
N ARG A 237 0.63 -11.98 13.52
CA ARG A 237 1.17 -12.42 14.81
C ARG A 237 2.70 -12.47 14.86
N ASP A 238 3.37 -12.43 13.71
CA ASP A 238 4.84 -12.42 13.63
C ASP A 238 5.42 -11.00 13.77
N ASP A 239 4.56 -9.96 13.75
CA ASP A 239 4.98 -8.57 13.87
C ASP A 239 4.63 -8.03 15.28
N PRO A 240 5.64 -7.72 16.12
CA PRO A 240 5.40 -7.26 17.50
C PRO A 240 4.63 -5.94 17.58
N ASP A 241 4.88 -4.99 16.66
CA ASP A 241 4.18 -3.70 16.64
C ASP A 241 2.70 -3.88 16.31
N VAL A 242 2.36 -4.80 15.38
CA VAL A 242 0.97 -5.12 15.06
C VAL A 242 0.27 -5.80 16.25
N MET A 243 0.96 -6.68 16.96
CA MET A 243 0.41 -7.33 18.15
C MET A 243 0.21 -6.35 19.31
N GLU A 244 1.09 -5.36 19.47
CA GLU A 244 0.88 -4.30 20.45
C GLU A 244 -0.31 -3.41 20.09
N MET A 245 -0.50 -3.05 18.80
CA MET A 245 -1.71 -2.35 18.32
C MET A 245 -2.99 -3.13 18.65
N LEU A 246 -2.98 -4.46 18.47
CA LEU A 246 -4.12 -5.30 18.85
C LEU A 246 -4.44 -5.16 20.34
N GLN A 247 -3.43 -5.25 21.23
CA GLN A 247 -3.62 -5.09 22.66
C GLN A 247 -4.20 -3.72 23.01
N GLU A 248 -3.73 -2.66 22.38
CA GLU A 248 -4.27 -1.31 22.56
C GLU A 248 -5.73 -1.21 22.10
N CYS A 249 -6.10 -1.80 20.96
CA CYS A 249 -7.48 -1.84 20.47
C CYS A 249 -8.38 -2.62 21.46
N LEU A 250 -7.92 -3.79 21.90
CA LEU A 250 -8.65 -4.61 22.86
C LEU A 250 -8.87 -3.89 24.20
N ALA A 251 -7.89 -3.11 24.66
CA ALA A 251 -7.99 -2.35 25.91
C ALA A 251 -9.05 -1.23 25.88
N THR A 252 -9.38 -0.70 24.69
CA THR A 252 -10.33 0.41 24.53
C THR A 252 -11.76 -0.03 24.19
N ASP A 253 -11.93 -1.23 23.59
CA ASP A 253 -13.20 -1.67 23.00
C ASP A 253 -13.83 -2.89 23.69
N PHE A 254 -13.47 -3.20 24.95
CA PHE A 254 -14.13 -4.28 25.70
C PHE A 254 -15.53 -3.87 26.16
N ASP A 255 -16.49 -4.79 26.01
CA ASP A 255 -17.74 -4.72 26.75
C ASP A 255 -17.56 -5.19 28.22
N VAL A 256 -18.61 -5.02 29.01
CA VAL A 256 -18.60 -5.41 30.44
C VAL A 256 -18.38 -6.90 30.69
N ASN A 257 -18.39 -7.73 29.65
CA ASN A 257 -18.20 -9.20 29.71
C ASN A 257 -16.81 -9.61 29.18
N GLY A 258 -15.93 -8.68 28.80
CA GLY A 258 -14.60 -8.96 28.29
C GLY A 258 -14.55 -9.42 26.83
N SER A 259 -15.65 -9.24 26.08
CA SER A 259 -15.68 -9.46 24.63
C SER A 259 -15.42 -8.16 23.87
N ILE A 260 -14.78 -8.22 22.70
CA ILE A 260 -14.65 -7.04 21.82
C ILE A 260 -16.05 -6.59 21.47
N LYS A 261 -16.37 -5.34 21.79
CA LYS A 261 -17.73 -4.78 21.71
C LYS A 261 -18.46 -5.00 20.40
N ASN A 262 -17.75 -5.24 19.28
CA ASN A 262 -18.34 -5.54 17.98
C ASN A 262 -17.31 -6.14 17.00
N GLY A 263 -16.38 -7.00 17.42
CA GLY A 263 -15.38 -7.47 16.48
C GLY A 263 -14.85 -8.88 16.77
N SER A 264 -14.35 -9.53 15.73
CA SER A 264 -13.58 -10.76 15.80
C SER A 264 -12.13 -10.50 15.38
N VAL A 265 -11.22 -11.35 15.85
CA VAL A 265 -9.80 -11.29 15.47
C VAL A 265 -9.46 -12.54 14.67
N ILE A 266 -8.85 -12.35 13.50
CA ILE A 266 -8.26 -13.41 12.69
C ILE A 266 -6.76 -13.14 12.61
N SER A 267 -5.92 -14.08 13.05
CA SER A 267 -4.47 -13.91 12.98
C SER A 267 -3.86 -14.69 11.83
N PHE A 268 -2.77 -14.15 11.28
CA PHE A 268 -1.93 -14.86 10.31
C PHE A 268 -0.44 -14.69 10.66
N GLY A 269 0.39 -15.58 10.15
CA GLY A 269 1.84 -15.53 10.32
C GLY A 269 2.52 -16.72 9.63
N LEU A 270 3.85 -16.71 9.56
CA LEU A 270 4.64 -17.76 8.91
C LEU A 270 4.94 -18.95 9.82
N SER A 271 4.63 -18.85 11.11
CA SER A 271 4.71 -19.95 12.06
C SER A 271 3.51 -20.89 11.90
N GLN A 272 3.59 -22.07 12.53
CA GLN A 272 2.49 -23.03 12.53
C GLN A 272 1.26 -22.39 13.20
N PRO A 273 0.08 -22.44 12.53
CA PRO A 273 -1.13 -21.84 13.07
C PRO A 273 -1.73 -22.68 14.19
N GLU A 274 -2.35 -21.99 15.16
CA GLU A 274 -3.19 -22.56 16.20
C GLU A 274 -4.65 -22.23 15.89
N ASP A 275 -5.58 -23.04 16.38
CA ASP A 275 -7.02 -22.86 16.21
C ASP A 275 -7.42 -22.50 14.74
N ASP A 276 -8.14 -21.38 14.57
CA ASP A 276 -8.60 -20.88 13.27
C ASP A 276 -7.62 -19.89 12.60
N ALA A 277 -6.40 -19.73 13.13
CA ALA A 277 -5.39 -18.85 12.57
C ALA A 277 -4.86 -19.35 11.22
N PHE A 278 -4.38 -18.44 10.39
CA PHE A 278 -3.68 -18.78 9.14
C PHE A 278 -2.17 -18.85 9.34
N GLY A 279 -1.51 -19.85 8.71
CA GLY A 279 -0.08 -20.05 8.86
C GLY A 279 0.51 -21.07 7.91
N LEU A 280 1.75 -21.49 8.21
CA LEU A 280 2.45 -22.54 7.45
C LEU A 280 2.55 -23.83 8.27
N ARG A 281 2.20 -24.96 7.65
CA ARG A 281 2.40 -26.28 8.21
C ARG A 281 3.32 -27.13 7.35
N ASN A 282 4.15 -27.95 7.98
CA ASN A 282 4.92 -28.99 7.30
C ASN A 282 4.17 -30.32 7.41
N SER A 283 3.88 -30.92 6.26
CA SER A 283 3.29 -32.26 6.19
C SER A 283 4.03 -33.07 5.14
N ASN A 284 4.49 -34.28 5.51
CA ASN A 284 5.24 -35.20 4.64
C ASN A 284 6.44 -34.53 3.90
N GLY A 285 7.17 -33.65 4.60
CA GLY A 285 8.33 -32.95 4.03
C GLY A 285 8.02 -31.78 3.08
N ARG A 286 6.74 -31.45 2.89
CA ARG A 286 6.29 -30.32 2.07
C ARG A 286 5.61 -29.27 2.93
N GLN A 287 5.82 -27.99 2.61
CA GLN A 287 5.22 -26.86 3.32
C GLN A 287 3.88 -26.49 2.69
N TYR A 288 2.89 -26.20 3.53
CA TYR A 288 1.52 -25.85 3.12
C TYR A 288 1.10 -24.52 3.73
N LEU A 289 0.32 -23.74 2.99
CA LEU A 289 -0.59 -22.74 3.57
C LEU A 289 -1.66 -23.51 4.34
N ALA A 290 -1.98 -23.07 5.56
CA ALA A 290 -2.89 -23.78 6.45
C ALA A 290 -3.80 -22.83 7.23
N LYS A 291 -4.97 -23.35 7.65
CA LYS A 291 -5.85 -22.74 8.66
C LYS A 291 -6.00 -23.74 9.80
N GLY A 292 -5.54 -23.38 11.00
CA GLY A 292 -5.48 -24.30 12.12
C GLY A 292 -4.75 -25.61 11.76
N GLU A 293 -5.42 -26.74 11.91
CA GLU A 293 -4.86 -28.06 11.54
C GLU A 293 -5.01 -28.40 10.06
N GLN A 294 -5.83 -27.68 9.32
CA GLN A 294 -6.12 -27.97 7.92
C GLN A 294 -5.02 -27.44 6.99
N CYS A 295 -4.36 -28.33 6.26
CA CYS A 295 -3.51 -27.96 5.12
C CYS A 295 -4.41 -27.56 3.94
N LEU A 296 -4.26 -26.32 3.43
CA LEU A 296 -5.11 -25.76 2.37
C LEU A 296 -4.49 -25.99 0.99
N MET A 297 -3.22 -25.62 0.83
CA MET A 297 -2.52 -25.67 -0.46
C MET A 297 -1.00 -25.77 -0.22
N PRO A 298 -0.27 -26.59 -0.96
CA PRO A 298 1.19 -26.55 -0.95
C PRO A 298 1.73 -25.16 -1.28
N ALA A 299 2.70 -24.68 -0.50
CA ALA A 299 3.26 -23.34 -0.66
C ALA A 299 3.99 -23.16 -2.01
N ASP A 300 4.56 -24.23 -2.56
CA ASP A 300 5.24 -24.25 -3.86
C ASP A 300 4.29 -24.27 -5.08
N GLU A 301 2.97 -24.39 -4.86
CA GLU A 301 1.96 -24.19 -5.92
C GLU A 301 1.58 -22.71 -6.09
N MET A 302 2.01 -21.82 -5.20
CA MET A 302 1.84 -20.39 -5.42
C MET A 302 2.67 -19.93 -6.62
N ARG A 303 2.02 -19.23 -7.54
CA ARG A 303 2.73 -18.66 -8.70
C ARG A 303 3.75 -17.59 -8.30
N LEU A 304 3.47 -16.82 -7.25
CA LEU A 304 4.34 -15.76 -6.76
C LEU A 304 5.26 -16.29 -5.64
N PRO A 305 6.55 -16.52 -5.89
CA PRO A 305 7.46 -17.10 -4.92
C PRO A 305 7.88 -16.08 -3.87
N GLY A 306 8.49 -16.60 -2.80
CA GLY A 306 9.14 -15.81 -1.76
C GLY A 306 8.38 -15.79 -0.43
N ARG A 307 9.16 -15.82 0.66
CA ARG A 307 8.63 -15.92 2.02
C ARG A 307 7.68 -14.77 2.39
N HIS A 308 8.00 -13.55 1.93
CA HIS A 308 7.12 -12.39 2.11
C HIS A 308 5.80 -12.51 1.34
N ASN A 309 5.80 -13.21 0.20
CA ASN A 309 4.57 -13.47 -0.56
C ASN A 309 3.72 -14.56 0.07
N LEU A 310 4.33 -15.51 0.80
CA LEU A 310 3.58 -16.43 1.65
C LEU A 310 2.82 -15.67 2.76
N ALA A 311 3.46 -14.69 3.41
CA ALA A 311 2.80 -13.84 4.40
C ALA A 311 1.66 -13.01 3.78
N ASN A 312 1.89 -12.42 2.59
CA ASN A 312 0.86 -11.70 1.84
C ASN A 312 -0.33 -12.59 1.48
N ALA A 313 -0.08 -13.83 1.05
CA ALA A 313 -1.12 -14.81 0.74
C ALA A 313 -1.94 -15.21 1.97
N LEU A 314 -1.27 -15.42 3.12
CA LEU A 314 -1.95 -15.74 4.38
C LEU A 314 -2.80 -14.55 4.86
N ALA A 315 -2.34 -13.31 4.69
CA ALA A 315 -3.13 -12.11 4.96
C ALA A 315 -4.36 -12.01 4.04
N ALA A 316 -4.18 -12.27 2.74
CA ALA A 316 -5.28 -12.28 1.77
C ALA A 316 -6.30 -13.39 2.05
N LEU A 317 -5.84 -14.59 2.43
CA LEU A 317 -6.71 -15.70 2.87
C LEU A 317 -7.51 -15.33 4.13
N ALA A 318 -6.87 -14.68 5.13
CA ALA A 318 -7.54 -14.25 6.35
C ALA A 318 -8.63 -13.20 6.08
N LEU A 319 -8.34 -12.23 5.19
CA LEU A 319 -9.35 -11.25 4.73
C LEU A 319 -10.46 -11.92 3.91
N GLY A 320 -10.11 -12.83 3.01
CA GLY A 320 -11.08 -13.59 2.21
C GLY A 320 -12.00 -14.47 3.07
N ASP A 321 -11.46 -15.06 4.14
CA ASP A 321 -12.23 -15.82 5.13
C ASP A 321 -13.21 -14.91 5.89
N ALA A 322 -12.76 -13.71 6.31
CA ALA A 322 -13.64 -12.69 6.88
C ALA A 322 -14.78 -12.29 5.92
N MET A 323 -14.48 -12.18 4.62
CA MET A 323 -15.46 -11.91 3.57
C MET A 323 -16.33 -13.13 3.20
N GLN A 324 -16.08 -14.29 3.80
CA GLN A 324 -16.73 -15.58 3.51
C GLN A 324 -16.60 -16.01 2.03
N LEU A 325 -15.45 -15.74 1.43
CA LEU A 325 -15.17 -16.18 0.06
C LEU A 325 -15.00 -17.70 0.02
N PRO A 326 -15.49 -18.37 -1.06
CA PRO A 326 -15.27 -19.79 -1.26
C PRO A 326 -13.75 -20.12 -1.28
N LEU A 327 -13.33 -21.09 -0.47
CA LEU A 327 -11.93 -21.47 -0.33
C LEU A 327 -11.31 -21.85 -1.67
N ASP A 328 -12.01 -22.61 -2.50
CA ASP A 328 -11.50 -23.05 -3.81
C ASP A 328 -11.21 -21.87 -4.74
N ALA A 329 -12.03 -20.81 -4.71
CA ALA A 329 -11.78 -19.58 -5.47
C ALA A 329 -10.53 -18.86 -4.96
N MET A 330 -10.36 -18.77 -3.64
CA MET A 330 -9.17 -18.15 -3.02
C MET A 330 -7.88 -18.90 -3.39
N LEU A 331 -7.89 -20.23 -3.29
CA LEU A 331 -6.72 -21.05 -3.64
C LEU A 331 -6.44 -21.06 -5.15
N SER A 332 -7.46 -21.03 -5.99
CA SER A 332 -7.30 -20.87 -7.44
C SER A 332 -6.64 -19.54 -7.79
N ALA A 333 -7.06 -18.45 -7.14
CA ALA A 333 -6.44 -17.13 -7.31
C ALA A 333 -4.94 -17.17 -6.95
N LEU A 334 -4.55 -17.80 -5.85
CA LEU A 334 -3.12 -17.91 -5.45
C LEU A 334 -2.28 -18.67 -6.48
N ARG A 335 -2.84 -19.72 -7.12
CA ARG A 335 -2.13 -20.48 -8.17
C ARG A 335 -1.93 -19.68 -9.46
N THR A 336 -2.79 -18.72 -9.73
CA THR A 336 -2.80 -17.99 -11.01
C THR A 336 -2.31 -16.54 -10.90
N TYR A 337 -2.28 -15.97 -9.70
CA TYR A 337 -1.93 -14.56 -9.47
C TYR A 337 -0.49 -14.24 -9.90
N PRO A 338 -0.30 -13.40 -10.94
CA PRO A 338 1.02 -13.17 -11.54
C PRO A 338 1.90 -12.20 -10.75
N GLY A 339 1.40 -11.59 -9.69
CA GLY A 339 2.05 -10.45 -9.01
C GLY A 339 1.74 -9.12 -9.69
N LEU A 340 2.38 -8.08 -9.17
CA LEU A 340 2.29 -6.72 -9.70
C LEU A 340 3.57 -6.34 -10.43
N PRO A 341 3.49 -5.51 -11.48
CA PRO A 341 4.67 -4.91 -12.07
C PRO A 341 5.56 -4.25 -11.01
N HIS A 342 6.86 -4.32 -11.20
CA HIS A 342 7.87 -3.71 -10.32
C HIS A 342 7.88 -4.21 -8.86
N ARG A 343 7.28 -5.37 -8.56
CA ARG A 343 7.28 -6.03 -7.23
C ARG A 343 7.76 -7.46 -7.35
N THR A 344 9.06 -7.65 -7.21
CA THR A 344 9.75 -8.93 -7.40
C THR A 344 9.32 -9.62 -8.72
N GLN A 345 9.01 -8.81 -9.71
CA GLN A 345 8.55 -9.24 -11.04
C GLN A 345 9.69 -9.96 -11.77
N TRP A 346 9.49 -11.22 -12.15
CA TRP A 346 10.40 -11.87 -13.08
C TRP A 346 10.36 -11.18 -14.45
N VAL A 347 11.52 -10.84 -15.00
CA VAL A 347 11.65 -10.15 -16.29
C VAL A 347 12.09 -11.12 -17.38
N ALA A 348 13.21 -11.81 -17.17
CA ALA A 348 13.78 -12.74 -18.13
C ALA A 348 14.75 -13.70 -17.45
N THR A 349 15.09 -14.79 -18.15
CA THR A 349 16.28 -15.60 -17.89
C THR A 349 17.23 -15.46 -19.10
N ILE A 350 18.44 -14.96 -18.86
CA ILE A 350 19.44 -14.70 -19.90
C ILE A 350 20.73 -15.42 -19.51
N ASN A 351 21.22 -16.35 -20.33
CA ASN A 351 22.40 -17.17 -20.05
C ASN A 351 22.37 -17.87 -18.67
N GLY A 352 21.18 -18.39 -18.28
CA GLY A 352 20.98 -19.04 -16.98
C GLY A 352 20.84 -18.07 -15.77
N VAL A 353 20.99 -16.75 -15.98
CA VAL A 353 20.79 -15.71 -14.96
C VAL A 353 19.34 -15.25 -14.98
N ASN A 354 18.68 -15.29 -13.81
CA ASN A 354 17.31 -14.79 -13.64
C ASN A 354 17.31 -13.31 -13.26
N TRP A 355 16.48 -12.51 -13.94
CA TRP A 355 16.36 -11.06 -13.72
C TRP A 355 15.03 -10.72 -13.11
N TYR A 356 15.07 -9.96 -11.97
CA TYR A 356 13.87 -9.59 -11.20
C TYR A 356 13.80 -8.08 -11.00
N ASN A 357 12.63 -7.52 -11.27
CA ASN A 357 12.31 -6.11 -11.06
C ASN A 357 11.51 -5.94 -9.77
N ASP A 358 12.15 -5.39 -8.75
CA ASP A 358 11.53 -4.99 -7.49
C ASP A 358 11.73 -3.48 -7.25
N SER A 359 11.56 -2.69 -8.31
CA SER A 359 11.75 -1.23 -8.25
C SER A 359 10.88 -0.53 -7.19
N LYS A 360 9.76 -1.14 -6.79
CA LYS A 360 8.91 -0.68 -5.69
C LYS A 360 9.53 -0.88 -4.31
N GLY A 361 10.62 -1.60 -4.17
CA GLY A 361 11.42 -1.73 -2.95
C GLY A 361 12.11 -0.43 -2.56
N THR A 362 11.32 0.61 -2.23
CA THR A 362 11.79 1.99 -1.99
C THR A 362 12.25 2.23 -0.56
N ASN A 363 12.30 1.21 0.28
CA ASN A 363 12.83 1.25 1.65
C ASN A 363 13.69 0.00 1.96
N VAL A 364 14.49 0.10 3.00
CA VAL A 364 15.43 -0.96 3.41
C VAL A 364 14.71 -2.27 3.72
N GLY A 365 13.57 -2.23 4.43
CA GLY A 365 12.81 -3.43 4.80
C GLY A 365 12.26 -4.20 3.59
N ALA A 366 11.85 -3.50 2.53
CA ALA A 366 11.42 -4.13 1.28
C ALA A 366 12.57 -4.89 0.61
N THR A 367 13.74 -4.26 0.50
CA THR A 367 14.93 -4.87 -0.11
C THR A 367 15.45 -6.05 0.70
N VAL A 368 15.47 -5.94 2.04
CA VAL A 368 15.79 -7.07 2.93
C VAL A 368 14.84 -8.25 2.66
N SER A 369 13.53 -7.99 2.56
CA SER A 369 12.53 -9.02 2.27
C SER A 369 12.74 -9.66 0.90
N ALA A 370 13.09 -8.87 -0.13
CA ALA A 370 13.41 -9.37 -1.46
C ALA A 370 14.65 -10.29 -1.44
N ILE A 371 15.74 -9.86 -0.79
CA ILE A 371 16.96 -10.66 -0.65
C ILE A 371 16.68 -12.00 0.04
N ILE A 372 15.94 -12.00 1.15
CA ILE A 372 15.59 -13.22 1.90
C ILE A 372 14.67 -14.14 1.10
N GLY A 373 13.75 -13.56 0.32
CA GLY A 373 12.75 -14.31 -0.43
C GLY A 373 13.26 -14.99 -1.69
N MET A 374 14.42 -14.57 -2.22
CA MET A 374 14.94 -15.10 -3.47
C MET A 374 15.90 -16.28 -3.26
N PRO A 375 15.80 -17.35 -4.05
CA PRO A 375 16.71 -18.49 -3.97
C PRO A 375 18.08 -18.21 -4.61
N GLY A 376 19.07 -19.01 -4.29
CA GLY A 376 20.37 -19.05 -4.94
C GLY A 376 21.30 -17.86 -4.67
N PRO A 377 22.43 -17.78 -5.38
CA PRO A 377 23.35 -16.65 -5.33
C PRO A 377 22.71 -15.40 -5.94
N LYS A 378 23.10 -14.21 -5.45
CA LYS A 378 22.41 -12.97 -5.84
C LYS A 378 23.37 -11.83 -6.19
N VAL A 379 22.99 -11.06 -7.19
CA VAL A 379 23.50 -9.73 -7.52
C VAL A 379 22.41 -8.72 -7.22
N LEU A 380 22.69 -7.76 -6.34
CA LEU A 380 21.74 -6.71 -5.98
C LEU A 380 22.08 -5.40 -6.70
N ILE A 381 21.10 -4.81 -7.38
CA ILE A 381 21.17 -3.42 -7.87
C ILE A 381 20.36 -2.57 -6.90
N ALA A 382 21.01 -1.59 -6.23
CA ALA A 382 20.39 -0.76 -5.20
C ALA A 382 20.82 0.70 -5.28
N GLY A 383 20.14 1.58 -4.48
CA GLY A 383 20.46 3.00 -4.36
C GLY A 383 19.37 3.93 -4.90
N GLY A 384 19.60 5.22 -4.75
CA GLY A 384 18.65 6.30 -4.97
C GLY A 384 18.65 7.28 -3.79
N ASP A 385 17.52 7.94 -3.48
CA ASP A 385 17.36 8.79 -2.29
C ASP A 385 16.83 7.95 -1.11
N GLY A 386 17.67 7.71 -0.13
CA GLY A 386 17.35 6.91 1.05
C GLY A 386 16.52 7.64 2.12
N LYS A 387 16.28 8.95 1.96
CA LYS A 387 15.47 9.76 2.90
C LYS A 387 15.93 9.65 4.36
N GLY A 388 17.25 9.54 4.58
CA GLY A 388 17.83 9.39 5.92
C GLY A 388 17.71 8.00 6.53
N ALA A 389 17.42 6.97 5.73
CA ALA A 389 17.28 5.59 6.21
C ALA A 389 18.58 5.04 6.80
N ASP A 390 18.46 4.19 7.83
CA ASP A 390 19.53 3.34 8.31
C ASP A 390 19.68 2.11 7.41
N PHE A 391 20.86 1.89 6.84
CA PHE A 391 21.16 0.75 5.96
C PHE A 391 21.79 -0.45 6.70
N ALA A 392 21.97 -0.40 8.02
CA ALA A 392 22.53 -1.52 8.79
C ALA A 392 21.77 -2.84 8.60
N PRO A 393 20.41 -2.88 8.55
CA PRO A 393 19.66 -4.12 8.29
C PRO A 393 19.97 -4.73 6.91
N LEU A 394 20.28 -3.91 5.90
CA LEU A 394 20.67 -4.38 4.58
C LEU A 394 22.00 -5.14 4.62
N ARG A 395 22.97 -4.66 5.42
CA ARG A 395 24.25 -5.32 5.65
C ARG A 395 24.06 -6.73 6.22
N GLU A 396 23.22 -6.88 7.22
CA GLU A 396 22.93 -8.17 7.85
C GLU A 396 22.27 -9.15 6.88
N ALA A 397 21.30 -8.66 6.10
CA ALA A 397 20.61 -9.49 5.09
C ALA A 397 21.57 -9.98 3.99
N ILE A 398 22.47 -9.13 3.53
CA ILE A 398 23.49 -9.47 2.51
C ILE A 398 24.41 -10.58 3.00
N ILE A 399 24.91 -10.47 4.25
CA ILE A 399 25.79 -11.50 4.87
C ILE A 399 25.09 -12.86 4.93
N ALA A 400 23.82 -12.84 5.34
CA ALA A 400 23.07 -14.08 5.64
C ALA A 400 22.52 -14.79 4.40
N ASN A 401 22.41 -14.12 3.23
CA ASN A 401 21.60 -14.61 2.12
C ASN A 401 22.33 -14.71 0.76
N ASN A 402 23.62 -14.98 0.77
CA ASN A 402 24.43 -15.26 -0.42
C ASN A 402 24.32 -14.18 -1.52
N VAL A 403 24.40 -12.90 -1.12
CA VAL A 403 24.60 -11.78 -2.04
C VAL A 403 26.09 -11.60 -2.23
N HIS A 404 26.61 -11.83 -3.44
CA HIS A 404 28.05 -11.77 -3.69
C HIS A 404 28.51 -10.48 -4.39
N LEU A 405 27.55 -9.71 -4.96
CA LEU A 405 27.81 -8.44 -5.63
C LEU A 405 26.69 -7.45 -5.36
N VAL A 406 27.03 -6.21 -5.07
CA VAL A 406 26.08 -5.08 -5.00
C VAL A 406 26.52 -4.00 -5.98
N ILE A 407 25.61 -3.56 -6.84
CA ILE A 407 25.84 -2.48 -7.79
C ILE A 407 24.98 -1.30 -7.38
N LEU A 408 25.59 -0.16 -7.11
CA LEU A 408 24.93 1.00 -6.55
C LEU A 408 24.80 2.15 -7.55
N ILE A 409 23.63 2.80 -7.51
CA ILE A 409 23.29 4.01 -8.29
C ILE A 409 22.76 5.10 -7.36
N GLY A 410 22.71 6.33 -7.83
CA GLY A 410 21.97 7.43 -7.22
C GLY A 410 22.67 8.09 -6.02
N LYS A 411 21.90 8.96 -5.37
CA LYS A 411 22.37 9.94 -4.37
C LYS A 411 23.05 9.30 -3.16
N ASP A 412 22.46 8.28 -2.54
CA ASP A 412 22.94 7.67 -1.31
C ASP A 412 23.80 6.41 -1.55
N ALA A 413 24.23 6.16 -2.81
CA ALA A 413 25.16 5.09 -3.14
C ALA A 413 26.46 5.13 -2.29
N PRO A 414 27.08 6.32 -2.00
CA PRO A 414 28.27 6.38 -1.13
C PRO A 414 27.98 5.90 0.31
N VAL A 415 26.84 6.24 0.88
CA VAL A 415 26.42 5.86 2.25
C VAL A 415 26.23 4.34 2.32
N ILE A 416 25.52 3.77 1.33
CA ILE A 416 25.32 2.31 1.27
C ILE A 416 26.65 1.59 1.10
N LYS A 417 27.55 2.11 0.23
CA LYS A 417 28.89 1.54 0.04
C LYS A 417 29.70 1.51 1.32
N GLU A 418 29.65 2.58 2.11
CA GLU A 418 30.34 2.65 3.41
C GLU A 418 29.76 1.62 4.39
N THR A 419 28.42 1.51 4.46
CA THR A 419 27.72 0.51 5.30
C THR A 419 28.12 -0.92 4.93
N LEU A 420 28.34 -1.21 3.66
CA LEU A 420 28.68 -2.54 3.14
C LEU A 420 30.21 -2.81 3.08
N PHE A 421 31.03 -1.88 3.55
CA PHE A 421 32.50 -2.03 3.51
C PHE A 421 32.93 -3.33 4.19
N GLY A 422 33.77 -4.10 3.48
CA GLY A 422 34.36 -5.35 3.97
C GLY A 422 33.40 -6.55 4.05
N VAL A 423 32.19 -6.43 3.51
CA VAL A 423 31.14 -7.48 3.56
C VAL A 423 30.94 -8.15 2.21
N VAL A 424 30.84 -7.36 1.16
CA VAL A 424 30.50 -7.80 -0.19
C VAL A 424 31.26 -6.94 -1.21
N GLN A 425 31.45 -7.45 -2.42
CA GLN A 425 31.94 -6.62 -3.52
C GLN A 425 30.91 -5.55 -3.86
N VAL A 426 31.34 -4.28 -3.94
CA VAL A 426 30.46 -3.14 -4.24
C VAL A 426 31.02 -2.33 -5.40
N GLU A 427 30.23 -2.22 -6.46
CA GLU A 427 30.51 -1.42 -7.64
C GLU A 427 29.58 -0.18 -7.70
N LEU A 428 30.08 0.92 -8.27
CA LEU A 428 29.31 2.16 -8.46
C LEU A 428 29.12 2.40 -9.95
N THR A 429 27.90 2.74 -10.34
CA THR A 429 27.58 3.11 -11.73
C THR A 429 26.82 4.45 -11.77
N ARG A 430 26.83 5.09 -12.95
CA ARG A 430 26.20 6.41 -13.14
C ARG A 430 24.76 6.31 -13.65
N SER A 431 24.36 5.17 -14.17
CA SER A 431 23.00 4.92 -14.67
C SER A 431 22.57 3.48 -14.40
N LEU A 432 21.26 3.24 -14.48
CA LEU A 432 20.69 1.92 -14.28
C LEU A 432 21.02 0.97 -15.43
N GLU A 433 21.13 1.48 -16.67
CA GLU A 433 21.55 0.70 -17.86
C GLU A 433 22.98 0.22 -17.70
N ALA A 434 23.87 1.09 -17.19
CA ALA A 434 25.26 0.69 -16.89
C ALA A 434 25.29 -0.36 -15.76
N ALA A 435 24.43 -0.25 -14.75
CA ALA A 435 24.30 -1.25 -13.69
C ALA A 435 23.85 -2.61 -14.23
N VAL A 436 22.86 -2.63 -15.14
CA VAL A 436 22.37 -3.86 -15.79
C VAL A 436 23.49 -4.48 -16.64
N THR A 437 24.21 -3.69 -17.44
CA THR A 437 25.33 -4.17 -18.26
C THR A 437 26.44 -4.77 -17.40
N LEU A 438 26.77 -4.10 -16.29
CA LEU A 438 27.79 -4.57 -15.35
C LEU A 438 27.33 -5.86 -14.64
N ALA A 439 26.08 -5.91 -14.18
CA ALA A 439 25.51 -7.11 -13.57
C ALA A 439 25.59 -8.29 -14.54
N TYR A 440 25.21 -8.09 -15.81
CA TYR A 440 25.29 -9.14 -16.85
C TYR A 440 26.72 -9.67 -17.02
N SER A 441 27.73 -8.79 -17.01
CA SER A 441 29.12 -9.18 -17.22
C SER A 441 29.75 -9.92 -16.02
N LEU A 442 29.19 -9.72 -14.80
CA LEU A 442 29.73 -10.27 -13.55
C LEU A 442 28.89 -11.41 -12.97
N SER A 443 27.71 -11.66 -13.52
CA SER A 443 26.84 -12.77 -13.10
C SER A 443 27.24 -14.09 -13.77
N SER A 444 26.94 -15.19 -13.09
CA SER A 444 27.15 -16.56 -13.54
C SER A 444 25.83 -17.32 -13.66
N ASP A 445 25.85 -18.46 -14.38
CA ASP A 445 24.69 -19.36 -14.47
C ASP A 445 24.16 -19.75 -13.06
N GLY A 446 22.86 -19.62 -12.85
CA GLY A 446 22.20 -19.85 -11.56
C GLY A 446 22.08 -18.60 -10.67
N ASP A 447 22.68 -17.47 -11.04
CA ASP A 447 22.51 -16.21 -10.30
C ASP A 447 21.11 -15.61 -10.50
N SER A 448 20.68 -14.87 -9.48
CA SER A 448 19.51 -13.97 -9.54
C SER A 448 19.95 -12.51 -9.46
N VAL A 449 19.76 -11.74 -10.52
CA VAL A 449 19.96 -10.29 -10.51
C VAL A 449 18.66 -9.61 -10.09
N ILE A 450 18.69 -8.81 -9.03
CA ILE A 450 17.52 -8.17 -8.44
C ILE A 450 17.73 -6.66 -8.43
N LEU A 451 16.86 -5.91 -9.12
CA LEU A 451 16.69 -4.48 -8.85
C LEU A 451 15.78 -4.35 -7.62
N SER A 452 16.32 -4.10 -6.43
CA SER A 452 15.58 -3.76 -5.22
C SER A 452 16.29 -2.63 -4.49
N PRO A 453 15.88 -1.38 -4.74
CA PRO A 453 16.72 -0.21 -4.54
C PRO A 453 16.98 0.20 -3.09
N ALA A 454 16.15 -0.18 -2.12
CA ALA A 454 16.15 0.31 -0.74
C ALA A 454 15.92 1.84 -0.60
N CYS A 455 15.75 2.56 -1.71
CA CYS A 455 15.71 4.01 -1.82
C CYS A 455 14.58 4.47 -2.74
N ALA A 456 14.09 5.69 -2.53
CA ALA A 456 13.22 6.36 -3.49
C ALA A 456 13.97 6.61 -4.81
N SER A 457 13.21 6.91 -5.88
CA SER A 457 13.73 7.02 -7.25
C SER A 457 13.87 8.47 -7.75
N PHE A 458 13.38 9.45 -7.00
CA PHE A 458 13.20 10.83 -7.47
C PHE A 458 14.48 11.61 -7.75
N ASP A 459 15.63 11.09 -7.33
CA ASP A 459 16.96 11.65 -7.63
C ASP A 459 17.42 11.37 -9.07
N MET A 460 16.91 10.30 -9.71
CA MET A 460 17.29 9.88 -11.06
C MET A 460 16.11 9.62 -12.01
N PHE A 461 14.89 9.41 -11.49
CA PHE A 461 13.73 8.99 -12.27
C PHE A 461 12.48 9.78 -11.84
N ASN A 462 11.44 9.79 -12.68
CA ASN A 462 10.16 10.45 -12.37
C ASN A 462 9.46 9.80 -11.16
N ASP A 463 9.49 8.47 -11.11
CA ASP A 463 8.92 7.63 -10.07
C ASP A 463 9.55 6.23 -10.09
N TYR A 464 9.08 5.32 -9.23
CA TYR A 464 9.58 3.94 -9.19
C TYR A 464 9.14 3.12 -10.41
N GLU A 465 8.02 3.45 -11.03
CA GLU A 465 7.51 2.79 -12.25
C GLU A 465 8.47 3.08 -13.40
N HIS A 466 8.80 4.35 -13.62
CA HIS A 466 9.81 4.74 -14.62
C HIS A 466 11.15 4.05 -14.38
N ARG A 467 11.65 3.99 -13.14
CA ARG A 467 12.89 3.25 -12.82
C ARG A 467 12.77 1.77 -13.18
N GLY A 468 11.64 1.16 -12.86
CA GLY A 468 11.36 -0.24 -13.17
C GLY A 468 11.26 -0.52 -14.66
N ASP A 469 10.66 0.39 -15.45
CA ASP A 469 10.57 0.28 -16.91
C ASP A 469 11.94 0.41 -17.57
N VAL A 470 12.76 1.35 -17.11
CA VAL A 470 14.16 1.48 -17.58
C VAL A 470 14.94 0.19 -17.33
N PHE A 471 14.76 -0.43 -16.14
CA PHE A 471 15.40 -1.71 -15.85
C PHE A 471 14.94 -2.81 -16.79
N VAL A 472 13.63 -2.97 -16.98
CA VAL A 472 13.06 -3.99 -17.90
C VAL A 472 13.60 -3.80 -19.30
N ASN A 473 13.59 -2.58 -19.83
CA ASN A 473 14.10 -2.26 -21.17
C ASN A 473 15.60 -2.57 -21.29
N ALA A 474 16.39 -2.20 -20.28
CA ALA A 474 17.82 -2.51 -20.27
C ALA A 474 18.09 -4.01 -20.25
N VAL A 475 17.37 -4.80 -19.44
CA VAL A 475 17.48 -6.26 -19.41
C VAL A 475 17.07 -6.89 -20.76
N MET A 476 15.94 -6.45 -21.33
CA MET A 476 15.49 -6.98 -22.63
C MET A 476 16.45 -6.65 -23.77
N SER A 477 17.21 -5.56 -23.66
CA SER A 477 18.24 -5.19 -24.62
C SER A 477 19.53 -6.06 -24.54
N LEU A 478 19.68 -6.89 -23.51
CA LEU A 478 20.78 -7.86 -23.39
C LEU A 478 20.52 -9.14 -24.22
N GLN A 479 19.28 -9.35 -24.68
CA GLN A 479 18.96 -10.47 -25.56
C GLN A 479 19.47 -10.15 -26.97
N PRO A 480 20.11 -11.10 -27.64
CA PRO A 480 20.67 -10.90 -28.99
C PRO A 480 19.59 -10.68 -30.05
#